data_a94130ed58261fb8d4baa7bdb2e38b67
#
_entry.id   a94130ed58261fb8d4baa7bdb2e38b67
#
_cell.length_a   1.000
_cell.length_b   1.000
_cell.length_c   1.000
_cell.angle_alpha   90.00
_cell.angle_beta   90.00
_cell.angle_gamma   90.00
#
_symmetry.space_group_name_H-M   'P 1'
#
loop_
_entity.id
_entity.type
_entity.pdbx_description
1 polymer ?
#
loop_
_entity_poly.entity_id
_entity_poly.type
_entity_poly.pdbx_seq_one_letter_code
_entity_poly.pdbx_strand_id
1 'polypeptide(L)'
;MNIQVLSDQHLLNNYRSGDQSAISKLIERHKRRVRDYIYMMVKDNDVADDIFQETFIKVIRVIDEGRYTDNGKFLSWVLRIAHNQVIDHFRACKQNKQVNESESGYNV
;
A
#
# COMPACT_ATOMS: atom_id res chain seq x y z
N MET A 1 -33.92 -2.64 0.97
CA MET A 1 -33.11 -2.45 -0.22
C MET A 1 -31.86 -3.31 -0.15
N ASN A 2 -31.71 -4.16 -1.12
CA ASN A 2 -30.58 -5.06 -1.12
C ASN A 2 -29.43 -4.44 -1.88
N ILE A 3 -28.50 -3.89 -1.14
CA ILE A 3 -27.24 -3.48 -1.73
C ILE A 3 -26.34 -4.70 -1.67
N GLN A 4 -26.14 -5.31 -2.81
CA GLN A 4 -25.17 -6.40 -2.86
C GLN A 4 -23.76 -5.84 -2.78
N VAL A 5 -23.11 -6.16 -1.70
CA VAL A 5 -21.69 -5.83 -1.54
C VAL A 5 -20.90 -7.00 -2.09
N LEU A 6 -20.24 -6.77 -3.22
CA LEU A 6 -19.36 -7.78 -3.80
C LEU A 6 -18.18 -8.02 -2.89
N SER A 7 -17.79 -9.29 -2.75
CA SER A 7 -16.59 -9.62 -1.98
C SER A 7 -15.33 -9.11 -2.69
N ASP A 8 -14.24 -9.01 -1.94
CA ASP A 8 -12.95 -8.67 -2.52
C ASP A 8 -12.59 -9.63 -3.65
N GLN A 9 -12.87 -10.91 -3.47
CA GLN A 9 -12.58 -11.92 -4.47
C GLN A 9 -13.37 -11.69 -5.76
N HIS A 10 -14.64 -11.33 -5.64
CA HIS A 10 -15.47 -11.00 -6.81
C HIS A 10 -14.91 -9.81 -7.57
N LEU A 11 -14.50 -8.76 -6.84
CA LEU A 11 -13.92 -7.59 -7.48
C LEU A 11 -12.60 -7.91 -8.16
N LEU A 12 -11.77 -8.74 -7.54
CA LEU A 12 -10.52 -9.19 -8.14
C LEU A 12 -10.77 -10.00 -9.42
N ASN A 13 -11.74 -10.91 -9.37
CA ASN A 13 -12.08 -11.70 -10.54
C ASN A 13 -12.64 -10.83 -11.67
N ASN A 14 -13.48 -9.86 -11.33
CA ASN A 14 -14.01 -8.92 -12.32
C ASN A 14 -12.89 -8.11 -12.96
N TYR A 15 -11.94 -7.64 -12.16
CA TYR A 15 -10.80 -6.89 -12.66
C TYR A 15 -9.96 -7.73 -13.63
N ARG A 16 -9.69 -8.98 -13.25
CA ARG A 16 -8.92 -9.89 -14.11
C ARG A 16 -9.64 -10.24 -15.40
N SER A 17 -10.96 -10.15 -15.38
CA SER A 17 -11.79 -10.38 -16.58
C SER A 17 -11.92 -9.15 -17.46
N GLY A 18 -11.32 -8.03 -17.07
CA GLY A 18 -11.30 -6.81 -17.89
C GLY A 18 -12.09 -5.64 -17.35
N ASP A 19 -12.74 -5.78 -16.19
CA ASP A 19 -13.49 -4.66 -15.59
C ASP A 19 -12.54 -3.77 -14.80
N GLN A 20 -12.07 -2.70 -15.45
CA GLN A 20 -11.14 -1.76 -14.84
C GLN A 20 -11.74 -1.04 -13.63
N SER A 21 -13.05 -0.86 -13.58
CA SER A 21 -13.69 -0.19 -12.46
C SER A 21 -13.65 -1.02 -11.18
N ALA A 22 -13.48 -2.32 -11.30
CA ALA A 22 -13.46 -3.21 -10.13
C ALA A 22 -12.27 -2.92 -9.22
N ILE A 23 -11.11 -2.61 -9.78
CA ILE A 23 -9.94 -2.31 -8.95
C ILE A 23 -10.13 -1.00 -8.18
N SER A 24 -10.77 -0.01 -8.81
CA SER A 24 -11.08 1.25 -8.13
C SER A 24 -12.01 1.03 -6.95
N LYS A 25 -13.02 0.18 -7.12
CA LYS A 25 -13.95 -0.15 -6.04
C LYS A 25 -13.23 -0.86 -4.90
N LEU A 26 -12.31 -1.74 -5.23
CA LEU A 26 -11.55 -2.48 -4.23
C LEU A 26 -10.65 -1.54 -3.43
N ILE A 27 -9.97 -0.63 -4.11
CA ILE A 27 -9.13 0.38 -3.46
C ILE A 27 -9.97 1.27 -2.57
N GLU A 28 -11.10 1.78 -3.07
CA GLU A 28 -12.00 2.63 -2.29
C GLU A 28 -12.48 1.95 -1.02
N ARG A 29 -12.75 0.65 -1.10
CA ARG A 29 -13.24 -0.11 0.05
C ARG A 29 -12.24 -0.13 1.19
N HIS A 30 -10.95 -0.22 0.88
CA HIS A 30 -9.90 -0.43 1.88
C HIS A 30 -8.99 0.77 2.10
N LYS A 31 -9.13 1.83 1.30
CA LYS A 31 -8.15 2.92 1.30
C LYS A 31 -8.02 3.60 2.65
N ARG A 32 -9.13 3.84 3.34
CA ARG A 32 -9.09 4.54 4.61
C ARG A 32 -8.32 3.72 5.65
N ARG A 33 -8.58 2.43 5.68
CA ARG A 33 -7.93 1.55 6.65
C ARG A 33 -6.44 1.45 6.40
N VAL A 34 -6.05 1.32 5.14
CA VAL A 34 -4.65 1.25 4.77
C VAL A 34 -3.94 2.56 5.07
N ARG A 35 -4.56 3.68 4.71
CA ARG A 35 -3.96 4.99 4.96
C ARG A 35 -3.81 5.28 6.45
N ASP A 36 -4.84 4.95 7.24
CA ASP A 36 -4.78 5.14 8.70
C ASP A 36 -3.65 4.31 9.30
N TYR A 37 -3.50 3.08 8.84
CA TYR A 37 -2.43 2.20 9.30
C TYR A 37 -1.06 2.81 9.01
N ILE A 38 -0.86 3.32 7.80
CA ILE A 38 0.40 3.97 7.42
C ILE A 38 0.64 5.21 8.27
N TYR A 39 -0.40 6.05 8.41
CA TYR A 39 -0.28 7.29 9.19
C TYR A 39 0.10 7.01 10.64
N MET A 40 -0.46 5.96 11.23
CA MET A 40 -0.13 5.61 12.62
C MET A 40 1.36 5.35 12.81
N MET A 41 2.02 4.87 11.77
CA MET A 41 3.46 4.59 11.84
C MET A 41 4.34 5.79 11.50
N VAL A 42 3.94 6.60 10.52
CA VAL A 42 4.81 7.69 10.06
C VAL A 42 4.47 9.04 10.68
N LYS A 43 3.23 9.23 11.13
CA LYS A 43 2.77 10.46 11.80
C LYS A 43 2.96 11.73 10.97
N ASP A 44 2.89 11.61 9.65
CA ASP A 44 3.05 12.71 8.72
C ASP A 44 2.12 12.46 7.54
N ASN A 45 1.24 13.43 7.25
CA ASN A 45 0.24 13.25 6.21
C ASN A 45 0.84 13.14 4.82
N ASP A 46 1.85 13.92 4.52
CA ASP A 46 2.48 13.90 3.19
C ASP A 46 3.20 12.58 2.96
N VAL A 47 3.94 12.12 3.96
CA VAL A 47 4.63 10.83 3.89
C VAL A 47 3.62 9.70 3.78
N ALA A 48 2.53 9.78 4.56
CA ALA A 48 1.50 8.73 4.51
C ALA A 48 0.86 8.66 3.12
N ASP A 49 0.59 9.80 2.49
CA ASP A 49 0.03 9.82 1.14
C ASP A 49 0.98 9.19 0.13
N ASP A 50 2.25 9.51 0.21
CA ASP A 50 3.25 8.96 -0.71
C ASP A 50 3.36 7.44 -0.55
N ILE A 51 3.43 6.96 0.68
CA ILE A 51 3.51 5.52 0.95
C ILE A 51 2.23 4.81 0.54
N PHE A 52 1.08 5.45 0.76
CA PHE A 52 -0.20 4.92 0.33
C PHE A 52 -0.22 4.68 -1.18
N GLN A 53 0.20 5.68 -1.95
CA GLN A 53 0.24 5.58 -3.40
C GLN A 53 1.19 4.46 -3.85
N GLU A 54 2.39 4.42 -3.29
CA GLU A 54 3.35 3.38 -3.63
C GLU A 54 2.84 1.99 -3.28
N THR A 55 2.12 1.87 -2.16
CA THR A 55 1.53 0.59 -1.76
C THR A 55 0.55 0.09 -2.81
N PHE A 56 -0.37 0.94 -3.27
CA PHE A 56 -1.36 0.50 -4.23
C PHE A 56 -0.79 0.34 -5.64
N ILE A 57 0.21 1.11 -6.01
CA ILE A 57 0.93 0.86 -7.26
C ILE A 57 1.50 -0.55 -7.25
N LYS A 58 2.14 -0.95 -6.15
CA LYS A 58 2.70 -2.28 -6.01
C LYS A 58 1.62 -3.36 -5.98
N VAL A 59 0.52 -3.11 -5.29
CA VAL A 59 -0.62 -4.03 -5.24
C VAL A 59 -1.12 -4.32 -6.65
N ILE A 60 -1.37 -3.27 -7.43
CA ILE A 60 -1.88 -3.41 -8.79
C ILE A 60 -0.87 -4.16 -9.66
N ARG A 61 0.40 -3.82 -9.53
CA ARG A 61 1.45 -4.49 -10.30
C ARG A 61 1.49 -5.99 -10.03
N VAL A 62 1.43 -6.38 -8.76
CA VAL A 62 1.48 -7.80 -8.40
C VAL A 62 0.25 -8.54 -8.93
N ILE A 63 -0.92 -7.90 -8.84
CA ILE A 63 -2.14 -8.50 -9.39
C ILE A 63 -2.04 -8.64 -10.91
N ASP A 64 -1.58 -7.59 -11.60
CA ASP A 64 -1.47 -7.61 -13.07
C ASP A 64 -0.47 -8.64 -13.56
N GLU A 65 0.58 -8.89 -12.79
CA GLU A 65 1.58 -9.89 -13.11
C GLU A 65 1.13 -11.31 -12.78
N GLY A 66 -0.05 -11.46 -12.22
CA GLY A 66 -0.58 -12.77 -11.88
C GLY A 66 0.08 -13.42 -10.67
N ARG A 67 0.80 -12.65 -9.88
CA ARG A 67 1.53 -13.18 -8.72
C ARG A 67 0.72 -13.21 -7.44
N TYR A 68 -0.46 -12.60 -7.45
CA TYR A 68 -1.32 -12.61 -6.27
C TYR A 68 -2.34 -13.75 -6.39
N THR A 69 -2.40 -14.60 -5.37
CA THR A 69 -3.42 -15.63 -5.24
C THR A 69 -4.35 -15.21 -4.10
N ASP A 70 -5.63 -15.07 -4.43
CA ASP A 70 -6.62 -14.66 -3.44
C ASP A 70 -6.99 -15.85 -2.55
N ASN A 71 -6.71 -15.69 -1.26
CA ASN A 71 -7.08 -16.69 -0.25
C ASN A 71 -8.04 -16.09 0.78
N GLY A 72 -8.74 -15.02 0.41
CA GLY A 72 -9.69 -14.35 1.29
C GLY A 72 -9.05 -13.36 2.25
N LYS A 73 -7.77 -13.05 2.08
CA LYS A 73 -7.03 -12.18 3.00
C LYS A 73 -6.42 -10.97 2.28
N PHE A 74 -7.20 -10.38 1.40
CA PHE A 74 -6.70 -9.27 0.59
C PHE A 74 -6.20 -8.11 1.43
N LEU A 75 -7.01 -7.65 2.39
CA LEU A 75 -6.61 -6.51 3.23
C LEU A 75 -5.34 -6.80 4.01
N SER A 76 -5.23 -7.99 4.58
CA SER A 76 -4.02 -8.37 5.33
C SER A 76 -2.78 -8.34 4.44
N TRP A 77 -2.92 -8.78 3.21
CA TRP A 77 -1.82 -8.75 2.24
C TRP A 77 -1.43 -7.32 1.89
N VAL A 78 -2.42 -6.45 1.64
CA VAL A 78 -2.16 -5.04 1.34
C VAL A 78 -1.46 -4.37 2.53
N LEU A 79 -1.92 -4.63 3.76
CA LEU A 79 -1.30 -4.06 4.95
C LEU A 79 0.13 -4.53 5.12
N ARG A 80 0.45 -5.76 4.73
CA ARG A 80 1.84 -6.24 4.75
C ARG A 80 2.71 -5.47 3.77
N ILE A 81 2.19 -5.21 2.57
CA ILE A 81 2.91 -4.40 1.60
C ILE A 81 3.12 -2.99 2.14
N ALA A 82 2.07 -2.40 2.72
CA ALA A 82 2.17 -1.07 3.32
C ALA A 82 3.22 -1.04 4.44
N HIS A 83 3.22 -2.03 5.30
CA HIS A 83 4.20 -2.13 6.38
C HIS A 83 5.63 -2.16 5.83
N ASN A 84 5.86 -2.96 4.81
CA ASN A 84 7.18 -3.04 4.19
C ASN A 84 7.60 -1.71 3.57
N GLN A 85 6.66 -0.99 2.95
CA GLN A 85 6.94 0.33 2.41
C GLN A 85 7.31 1.32 3.50
N VAL A 86 6.65 1.26 4.66
CA VAL A 86 6.99 2.11 5.80
C VAL A 86 8.40 1.79 6.30
N ILE A 87 8.73 0.52 6.44
CA ILE A 87 10.06 0.12 6.89
C ILE A 87 11.13 0.61 5.91
N ASP A 88 10.88 0.46 4.61
CA ASP A 88 11.79 0.95 3.57
C ASP A 88 11.97 2.46 3.66
N HIS A 89 10.89 3.19 3.92
CA HIS A 89 10.94 4.63 4.09
C HIS A 89 11.85 5.00 5.27
N PHE A 90 11.68 4.36 6.41
CA PHE A 90 12.51 4.64 7.58
C PHE A 90 13.98 4.29 7.34
N ARG A 91 14.24 3.20 6.63
CA ARG A 91 15.62 2.84 6.27
C ARG A 91 16.26 3.89 5.39
N ALA A 92 15.53 4.38 4.39
CA ALA A 92 16.02 5.41 3.49
C ALA A 92 16.31 6.70 4.25
N CYS A 93 15.41 7.10 5.15
CA CYS A 93 15.62 8.30 5.97
C CYS A 93 16.86 8.16 6.85
N LYS A 94 17.06 7.01 7.44
CA LYS A 94 18.22 6.76 8.30
C LYS A 94 19.51 6.81 7.49
N GLN A 95 19.54 6.20 6.32
CA GLN A 95 20.71 6.23 5.45
C GLN A 95 21.03 7.63 4.98
N ASN A 96 20.02 8.38 4.57
CA ASN A 96 20.21 9.76 4.13
C ASN A 96 20.76 10.62 5.28
N LYS A 97 20.25 10.43 6.48
CA LYS A 97 20.72 11.16 7.65
C LYS A 97 22.17 10.83 7.93
N GLN A 98 22.56 9.57 7.85
CA GLN A 98 23.93 9.16 8.07
C GLN A 98 24.88 9.73 7.02
N VAL A 99 24.47 9.72 5.77
CA VAL A 99 25.26 10.30 4.67
C VAL A 99 25.42 11.79 4.88
N ASN A 100 24.34 12.49 5.22
CA ASN A 100 24.41 13.92 5.47
C ASN A 100 25.32 14.26 6.63
N GLU A 101 25.27 13.49 7.69
CA GLU A 101 26.15 13.68 8.84
C GLU A 101 27.61 13.51 8.45
N SER A 102 27.91 12.52 7.64
CA SER A 102 29.26 12.29 7.15
C SER A 102 29.73 13.44 6.28
N GLU A 103 28.89 13.91 5.37
CA GLU A 103 29.23 14.98 4.46
C GLU A 103 29.44 16.29 5.19
N SER A 104 28.70 16.53 6.25
CA SER A 104 28.82 17.76 7.02
C SER A 104 29.89 17.71 8.06
N GLY A 105 30.58 16.60 8.18
CA GLY A 105 31.65 16.46 9.17
C GLY A 105 31.17 16.24 10.58
N TYR A 106 29.91 15.99 10.76
CA TYR A 106 29.36 15.64 12.06
C TYR A 106 29.53 14.16 12.30
N ASN A 107 30.70 13.76 12.52
CA ASN A 107 30.89 12.39 12.93
C ASN A 107 30.81 12.34 14.42
N VAL A 108 29.66 12.12 14.83
CA VAL A 108 29.52 12.00 16.26
C VAL A 108 29.14 10.58 16.59
#